data_f8e0574e7522358d8be19e8c64534298
#
_entry.id   f8e0574e7522358d8be19e8c64534298
#
_cell.length_a   1.000
_cell.length_b   1.000
_cell.length_c   1.000
_cell.angle_alpha   90.00
_cell.angle_beta   90.00
_cell.angle_gamma   90.00
#
_symmetry.space_group_name_H-M   'P 1'
#
loop_
_entity.id
_entity.type
_entity.pdbx_description
1 polymer ?
#
loop_
_entity_poly.entity_id
_entity_poly.type
_entity_poly.pdbx_seq_one_letter_code
_entity_poly.pdbx_strand_id
1 'polypeptide(L)'
;RTRIDARYKENGRVWQFEVMDARQQLADADGILGTGDVNALDIQQASVKLALGSEATTLKLGRFTSDYGSRRLVARPIYRNTFNAFDGLEFTHTAPNGNQVAVLATQPVQRLPTDKASVLDNDFEWDKSSNNRRFYGIFTTQPAPLAGKTGGYFDRLRTEAYYFSLREKSDTILDSSIGTLGLRAEVRAQPGQFDFEVEGILQRGDNTRLAADGSVSRGDHRAEYAFFELGYSFAVPSRLRVLFEIDYGSGNDLGTPQRQERFNQLFGVTAFAYGPTGFYGV
;
A
#
# COMPACT_ATOMS: atom_id res chain seq x y z
N ARG A 1 -2.84 -20.88 -5.66
CA ARG A 1 -3.27 -20.21 -4.43
C ARG A 1 -4.67 -20.66 -4.04
N THR A 2 -4.85 -21.09 -2.80
CA THR A 2 -6.13 -21.40 -2.17
C THR A 2 -6.40 -20.38 -1.06
N ARG A 3 -7.66 -19.96 -0.89
CA ARG A 3 -8.06 -18.99 0.11
C ARG A 3 -9.42 -19.34 0.68
N ILE A 4 -9.55 -19.28 2.00
CA ILE A 4 -10.81 -19.42 2.73
C ILE A 4 -11.01 -18.13 3.52
N ASP A 5 -12.09 -17.40 3.24
CA ASP A 5 -12.47 -16.16 3.91
C ASP A 5 -13.85 -16.38 4.58
N ALA A 6 -13.89 -16.17 5.88
CA ALA A 6 -15.11 -16.23 6.68
C ALA A 6 -15.38 -14.86 7.32
N ARG A 7 -16.60 -14.36 7.16
CA ARG A 7 -17.03 -13.09 7.73
C ARG A 7 -18.34 -13.26 8.47
N TYR A 8 -18.37 -12.79 9.72
CA TYR A 8 -19.55 -12.80 10.56
C TYR A 8 -19.87 -11.38 11.06
N LYS A 9 -21.13 -10.95 10.91
CA LYS A 9 -21.58 -9.62 11.36
C LYS A 9 -22.71 -9.78 12.36
N GLU A 10 -22.53 -9.16 13.55
CA GLU A 10 -23.54 -9.11 14.59
C GLU A 10 -23.39 -7.85 15.44
N ASN A 11 -24.49 -7.17 15.77
CA ASN A 11 -24.56 -6.06 16.73
C ASN A 11 -23.46 -4.98 16.53
N GLY A 12 -23.25 -4.52 15.27
CA GLY A 12 -22.24 -3.52 14.93
C GLY A 12 -20.80 -4.03 14.99
N ARG A 13 -20.61 -5.34 15.13
CA ARG A 13 -19.30 -6.01 15.07
C ARG A 13 -19.20 -6.82 13.80
N VAL A 14 -18.04 -6.76 13.16
CA VAL A 14 -17.72 -7.61 12.00
C VAL A 14 -16.44 -8.38 12.32
N TRP A 15 -16.55 -9.68 12.43
CA TRP A 15 -15.44 -10.59 12.56
C TRP A 15 -14.99 -11.04 11.18
N GLN A 16 -13.69 -11.08 10.95
CA GLN A 16 -13.13 -11.58 9.72
C GLN A 16 -11.98 -12.53 10.01
N PHE A 17 -12.03 -13.70 9.38
CA PHE A 17 -10.97 -14.70 9.43
C PHE A 17 -10.66 -15.17 8.02
N GLU A 18 -9.40 -15.09 7.61
CA GLU A 18 -8.94 -15.50 6.29
C GLU A 18 -7.65 -16.32 6.42
N VAL A 19 -7.69 -17.51 5.86
CA VAL A 19 -6.51 -18.39 5.69
C VAL A 19 -6.16 -18.43 4.22
N MET A 20 -4.88 -18.42 3.92
CA MET A 20 -4.36 -18.49 2.57
C MET A 20 -3.23 -19.53 2.49
N ASP A 21 -3.20 -20.26 1.38
CA ASP A 21 -2.10 -21.14 0.98
C ASP A 21 -1.67 -20.78 -0.44
N ALA A 22 -0.48 -20.23 -0.58
CA ALA A 22 0.10 -19.81 -1.86
C ALA A 22 1.40 -20.60 -2.11
N ARG A 23 1.38 -21.54 -3.04
CA ARG A 23 2.51 -22.38 -3.41
C ARG A 23 2.89 -22.24 -4.86
N GLN A 24 4.14 -22.43 -5.16
CA GLN A 24 4.68 -22.52 -6.50
C GLN A 24 5.24 -23.94 -6.70
N GLN A 25 4.94 -24.52 -7.85
CA GLN A 25 5.45 -25.85 -8.22
C GLN A 25 6.29 -25.74 -9.49
N LEU A 26 7.25 -26.66 -9.65
CA LEU A 26 8.13 -26.71 -10.80
C LEU A 26 8.92 -25.42 -11.03
N ALA A 27 9.24 -24.71 -9.93
CA ALA A 27 10.04 -23.50 -10.00
C ALA A 27 11.51 -23.87 -10.24
N ASP A 28 12.17 -23.11 -11.11
CA ASP A 28 13.58 -23.25 -11.37
C ASP A 28 14.39 -22.76 -10.15
N ALA A 29 15.42 -23.51 -9.76
CA ALA A 29 16.31 -23.15 -8.67
C ALA A 29 17.00 -21.79 -8.87
N ASP A 30 17.21 -21.38 -10.12
CA ASP A 30 17.76 -20.07 -10.50
C ASP A 30 16.68 -18.97 -10.63
N GLY A 31 15.41 -19.32 -10.45
CA GLY A 31 14.28 -18.40 -10.55
C GLY A 31 14.30 -17.30 -9.50
N ILE A 32 13.52 -16.25 -9.77
CA ILE A 32 13.40 -15.02 -8.94
C ILE A 32 12.30 -15.11 -7.88
N LEU A 33 11.83 -16.31 -7.56
CA LEU A 33 10.76 -16.50 -6.58
C LEU A 33 11.14 -15.98 -5.20
N GLY A 34 10.15 -15.41 -4.54
CA GLY A 34 10.27 -14.87 -3.19
C GLY A 34 8.96 -14.94 -2.41
N THR A 35 8.92 -14.31 -1.26
CA THR A 35 7.73 -14.23 -0.40
C THR A 35 6.55 -13.47 -1.03
N GLY A 36 6.74 -12.86 -2.21
CA GLY A 36 5.67 -12.33 -3.05
C GLY A 36 4.88 -13.41 -3.78
N ASP A 37 5.50 -14.58 -4.01
CA ASP A 37 4.98 -15.67 -4.83
C ASP A 37 4.54 -16.85 -3.99
N VAL A 38 5.28 -17.15 -2.92
CA VAL A 38 5.07 -18.28 -2.02
C VAL A 38 4.82 -17.82 -0.59
N ASN A 39 3.80 -18.38 0.03
CA ASN A 39 3.51 -18.33 1.46
C ASN A 39 2.61 -19.53 1.79
N ALA A 40 3.23 -20.60 2.27
CA ALA A 40 2.56 -21.86 2.50
C ALA A 40 1.74 -21.81 3.80
N LEU A 41 0.43 -21.82 3.66
CA LEU A 41 -0.58 -21.88 4.73
C LEU A 41 -0.38 -20.85 5.86
N ASP A 42 -0.99 -19.66 5.73
CA ASP A 42 -0.96 -18.65 6.79
C ASP A 42 -2.31 -18.00 7.08
N ILE A 43 -2.42 -17.39 8.26
CA ILE A 43 -3.55 -16.55 8.66
C ILE A 43 -3.34 -15.14 8.07
N GLN A 44 -4.01 -14.87 6.97
CA GLN A 44 -3.93 -13.59 6.29
C GLN A 44 -4.72 -12.49 6.99
N GLN A 45 -5.86 -12.84 7.57
CA GLN A 45 -6.66 -11.93 8.38
C GLN A 45 -7.27 -12.67 9.58
N ALA A 46 -7.22 -12.03 10.75
CA ALA A 46 -7.91 -12.41 11.98
C ALA A 46 -8.22 -11.13 12.74
N SER A 47 -9.39 -10.52 12.47
CA SER A 47 -9.70 -9.19 12.96
C SER A 47 -11.16 -9.05 13.40
N VAL A 48 -11.39 -8.05 14.24
CA VAL A 48 -12.73 -7.56 14.57
C VAL A 48 -12.82 -6.07 14.23
N LYS A 49 -13.90 -5.69 13.55
CA LYS A 49 -14.27 -4.29 13.31
C LYS A 49 -15.47 -3.95 14.17
N LEU A 50 -15.34 -2.94 15.01
CA LEU A 50 -16.32 -2.47 15.99
C LEU A 50 -16.92 -1.15 15.54
N ALA A 51 -18.24 -1.01 15.54
CA ALA A 51 -18.91 0.28 15.40
C ALA A 51 -18.87 1.02 16.75
N LEU A 52 -18.40 2.28 16.73
CA LEU A 52 -18.29 3.14 17.91
C LEU A 52 -19.45 4.17 17.90
N GLY A 53 -20.58 3.78 18.48
CA GLY A 53 -21.82 4.57 18.48
C GLY A 53 -22.60 4.52 17.17
N SER A 54 -21.93 4.46 16.02
CA SER A 54 -22.54 4.30 14.70
C SER A 54 -21.59 3.58 13.73
N GLU A 55 -22.12 3.06 12.63
CA GLU A 55 -21.28 2.45 11.56
C GLU A 55 -20.38 3.48 10.84
N ALA A 56 -20.65 4.78 11.01
CA ALA A 56 -19.82 5.85 10.48
C ALA A 56 -18.46 5.97 11.20
N THR A 57 -18.39 5.52 12.45
CA THR A 57 -17.16 5.51 13.25
C THR A 57 -16.82 4.09 13.65
N THR A 58 -15.67 3.60 13.21
CA THR A 58 -15.28 2.20 13.44
C THR A 58 -13.84 2.07 13.91
N LEU A 59 -13.60 1.01 14.71
CA LEU A 59 -12.27 0.58 15.12
C LEU A 59 -12.07 -0.87 14.69
N LYS A 60 -11.05 -1.14 13.89
CA LYS A 60 -10.63 -2.49 13.49
C LYS A 60 -9.39 -2.88 14.29
N LEU A 61 -9.37 -4.09 14.83
CA LEU A 61 -8.31 -4.63 15.68
C LEU A 61 -7.93 -6.04 15.23
N GLY A 62 -6.63 -6.37 15.29
CA GLY A 62 -6.10 -7.69 14.96
C GLY A 62 -5.25 -7.67 13.69
N ARG A 63 -5.20 -8.81 12.98
CA ARG A 63 -4.52 -8.93 11.69
C ARG A 63 -5.50 -8.61 10.56
N PHE A 64 -5.12 -7.68 9.69
CA PHE A 64 -5.96 -7.24 8.59
C PHE A 64 -5.15 -6.76 7.39
N THR A 65 -5.82 -6.65 6.24
CA THR A 65 -5.30 -5.98 5.05
C THR A 65 -5.99 -4.64 4.87
N SER A 66 -5.31 -3.66 4.26
CA SER A 66 -5.87 -2.34 3.97
C SER A 66 -5.48 -1.88 2.57
N ASP A 67 -6.38 -1.09 1.95
CA ASP A 67 -6.17 -0.39 0.70
C ASP A 67 -6.44 1.11 0.93
N TYR A 68 -5.50 1.98 0.52
CA TYR A 68 -5.65 3.43 0.63
C TYR A 68 -5.40 4.11 -0.72
N GLY A 69 -6.29 5.03 -1.08
CA GLY A 69 -6.18 5.92 -2.24
C GLY A 69 -5.93 5.18 -3.55
N SER A 70 -4.88 5.58 -4.24
CA SER A 70 -4.42 4.97 -5.49
C SER A 70 -3.86 3.56 -5.33
N ARG A 71 -3.65 3.08 -4.09
CA ARG A 71 -3.00 1.81 -3.75
C ARG A 71 -1.49 1.76 -4.04
N ARG A 72 -0.88 2.89 -4.37
CA ARG A 72 0.57 2.99 -4.64
C ARG A 72 1.42 2.76 -3.40
N LEU A 73 0.92 3.10 -2.20
CA LEU A 73 1.69 3.00 -0.95
C LEU A 73 1.18 1.96 0.03
N VAL A 74 -0.12 1.74 0.09
CA VAL A 74 -0.73 0.73 0.98
C VAL A 74 -1.81 0.01 0.21
N ALA A 75 -1.62 -1.28 0.00
CA ALA A 75 -2.56 -2.09 -0.75
C ALA A 75 -2.54 -3.56 -0.38
N ARG A 76 -3.66 -4.20 -0.68
CA ARG A 76 -3.80 -5.64 -0.82
C ARG A 76 -3.62 -5.99 -2.30
N PRO A 77 -2.42 -6.37 -2.77
CA PRO A 77 -2.16 -6.62 -4.18
C PRO A 77 -2.84 -7.92 -4.63
N ILE A 78 -3.80 -7.82 -5.55
CA ILE A 78 -4.56 -9.00 -6.03
C ILE A 78 -3.85 -9.78 -7.12
N TYR A 79 -2.86 -9.18 -7.80
CA TYR A 79 -2.09 -9.78 -8.88
C TYR A 79 -0.91 -10.62 -8.41
N ARG A 80 -0.48 -10.46 -7.16
CA ARG A 80 0.51 -11.30 -6.49
C ARG A 80 -0.17 -12.53 -5.86
N ASN A 81 0.58 -13.62 -5.69
CA ASN A 81 0.07 -14.78 -4.97
C ASN A 81 -0.15 -14.50 -3.48
N THR A 82 0.62 -13.59 -2.90
CA THR A 82 0.57 -13.23 -1.47
C THR A 82 0.10 -11.79 -1.27
N PHE A 83 -0.36 -11.46 -0.07
CA PHE A 83 -0.87 -10.14 0.28
C PHE A 83 -0.06 -9.49 1.39
N ASN A 84 -0.12 -8.17 1.47
CA ASN A 84 0.38 -7.45 2.63
C ASN A 84 -0.67 -7.51 3.74
N ALA A 85 -0.25 -7.84 4.95
CA ALA A 85 -1.07 -7.82 6.15
C ALA A 85 -0.41 -7.00 7.26
N PHE A 86 -1.21 -6.54 8.20
CA PHE A 86 -0.79 -5.69 9.31
C PHE A 86 -1.44 -6.18 10.60
N ASP A 87 -0.65 -6.31 11.66
CA ASP A 87 -1.16 -6.54 13.01
C ASP A 87 -1.27 -5.20 13.74
N GLY A 88 -2.45 -4.87 14.29
CA GLY A 88 -2.63 -3.60 14.97
C GLY A 88 -4.06 -3.08 14.99
N LEU A 89 -4.19 -1.77 14.84
CA LEU A 89 -5.48 -1.08 14.85
C LEU A 89 -5.63 -0.11 13.66
N GLU A 90 -6.87 0.04 13.21
CA GLU A 90 -7.30 1.03 12.23
C GLU A 90 -8.59 1.69 12.72
N PHE A 91 -8.54 2.99 13.01
CA PHE A 91 -9.71 3.82 13.29
C PHE A 91 -10.18 4.48 11.99
N THR A 92 -11.48 4.48 11.73
CA THR A 92 -12.09 5.16 10.58
C THR A 92 -13.31 5.94 11.00
N HIS A 93 -13.42 7.18 10.55
CA HIS A 93 -14.61 8.01 10.68
C HIS A 93 -15.03 8.56 9.33
N THR A 94 -16.32 8.45 9.01
CA THR A 94 -16.93 8.99 7.80
C THR A 94 -17.99 10.01 8.19
N ALA A 95 -17.78 11.27 7.86
CA ALA A 95 -18.73 12.34 8.13
C ALA A 95 -19.95 12.26 7.20
N PRO A 96 -21.10 12.93 7.54
CA PRO A 96 -22.31 12.90 6.71
C PRO A 96 -22.14 13.41 5.28
N ASN A 97 -21.18 14.31 5.04
CA ASN A 97 -20.81 14.79 3.70
C ASN A 97 -19.89 13.84 2.91
N GLY A 98 -19.61 12.65 3.46
CA GLY A 98 -18.74 11.66 2.86
C GLY A 98 -17.24 11.85 3.11
N ASN A 99 -16.82 12.93 3.79
CA ASN A 99 -15.42 13.10 4.18
C ASN A 99 -15.02 11.98 5.13
N GLN A 100 -13.87 11.36 4.85
CA GLN A 100 -13.37 10.24 5.65
C GLN A 100 -11.99 10.57 6.20
N VAL A 101 -11.75 10.12 7.43
CA VAL A 101 -10.41 10.02 8.02
C VAL A 101 -10.17 8.59 8.48
N ALA A 102 -8.99 8.07 8.19
CA ALA A 102 -8.49 6.80 8.72
C ALA A 102 -7.17 7.05 9.45
N VAL A 103 -7.01 6.43 10.61
CA VAL A 103 -5.77 6.46 11.40
C VAL A 103 -5.36 5.02 11.68
N LEU A 104 -4.10 4.70 11.41
CA LEU A 104 -3.57 3.35 11.63
C LEU A 104 -2.34 3.37 12.51
N ALA A 105 -2.22 2.34 13.35
CA ALA A 105 -1.04 2.03 14.15
C ALA A 105 -0.82 0.52 14.11
N THR A 106 0.20 0.10 13.37
CA THR A 106 0.34 -1.30 12.97
C THR A 106 1.79 -1.76 12.97
N GLN A 107 1.94 -3.06 12.98
CA GLN A 107 3.18 -3.79 12.68
C GLN A 107 2.97 -4.55 11.38
N PRO A 108 3.70 -4.23 10.31
CA PRO A 108 3.64 -5.00 9.07
C PRO A 108 4.03 -6.46 9.32
N VAL A 109 3.24 -7.37 8.78
CA VAL A 109 3.50 -8.80 8.90
C VAL A 109 4.59 -9.20 7.91
N GLN A 110 5.61 -9.87 8.40
CA GLN A 110 6.66 -10.46 7.59
C GLN A 110 6.23 -11.84 7.14
N ARG A 111 6.20 -12.06 5.84
CA ARG A 111 5.97 -13.37 5.25
C ARG A 111 7.21 -14.23 5.40
N LEU A 112 7.00 -15.51 5.76
CA LEU A 112 8.03 -16.47 6.07
C LEU A 112 7.76 -17.81 5.33
N PRO A 113 8.82 -18.62 5.09
CA PRO A 113 10.24 -18.30 5.28
C PRO A 113 10.75 -17.26 4.27
N THR A 114 11.92 -16.66 4.53
CA THR A 114 12.52 -15.65 3.64
C THR A 114 13.70 -16.18 2.84
N ASP A 115 14.30 -17.29 3.26
CA ASP A 115 15.41 -17.88 2.53
C ASP A 115 14.93 -18.60 1.27
N LYS A 116 15.78 -18.56 0.23
CA LYS A 116 15.42 -19.04 -1.10
C LYS A 116 15.11 -20.54 -1.15
N ALA A 117 15.85 -21.37 -0.39
CA ALA A 117 15.66 -22.80 -0.41
C ALA A 117 14.28 -23.19 0.14
N SER A 118 13.94 -22.68 1.31
CA SER A 118 12.63 -22.92 1.95
C SER A 118 11.46 -22.37 1.11
N VAL A 119 11.65 -21.22 0.44
CA VAL A 119 10.62 -20.67 -0.48
C VAL A 119 10.42 -21.63 -1.67
N LEU A 120 11.47 -22.15 -2.29
CA LEU A 120 11.38 -23.09 -3.41
C LEU A 120 10.74 -24.43 -3.01
N ASP A 121 11.01 -24.91 -1.80
CA ASP A 121 10.46 -26.16 -1.27
C ASP A 121 9.02 -25.99 -0.74
N ASN A 122 8.49 -24.77 -0.75
CA ASN A 122 7.20 -24.41 -0.17
C ASN A 122 7.11 -24.76 1.33
N ASP A 123 8.18 -24.54 2.06
CA ASP A 123 8.25 -24.80 3.48
C ASP A 123 7.25 -23.94 4.24
N PHE A 124 6.76 -24.47 5.33
CA PHE A 124 5.81 -23.81 6.20
C PHE A 124 6.51 -23.10 7.36
N GLU A 125 6.30 -21.82 7.50
CA GLU A 125 6.63 -21.05 8.70
C GLU A 125 5.53 -19.98 8.91
N TRP A 126 5.05 -19.84 10.15
CA TRP A 126 4.03 -18.81 10.45
C TRP A 126 4.55 -17.40 10.21
N ASP A 127 3.79 -16.61 9.47
CA ASP A 127 4.01 -15.17 9.30
C ASP A 127 3.93 -14.45 10.63
N LYS A 128 4.87 -13.55 10.89
CA LYS A 128 4.93 -12.82 12.17
C LYS A 128 5.17 -11.34 11.99
N SER A 129 4.60 -10.56 12.89
CA SER A 129 4.95 -9.16 13.09
C SER A 129 5.97 -9.00 14.21
N SER A 130 6.65 -7.87 14.26
CA SER A 130 7.59 -7.57 15.33
C SER A 130 7.60 -6.09 15.70
N ASN A 131 8.04 -5.79 16.94
CA ASN A 131 8.24 -4.42 17.39
C ASN A 131 9.35 -3.68 16.61
N ASN A 132 10.16 -4.40 15.85
CA ASN A 132 11.23 -3.84 15.04
C ASN A 132 10.72 -3.24 13.73
N ARG A 133 9.46 -3.50 13.37
CA ARG A 133 8.83 -2.92 12.18
C ARG A 133 7.49 -2.33 12.54
N ARG A 134 7.37 -1.00 12.46
CA ARG A 134 6.16 -0.26 12.84
C ARG A 134 5.73 0.65 11.71
N PHE A 135 4.42 0.68 11.48
CA PHE A 135 3.82 1.50 10.45
C PHE A 135 2.63 2.26 11.02
N TYR A 136 2.70 3.59 10.91
CA TYR A 136 1.67 4.51 11.37
C TYR A 136 1.17 5.33 10.19
N GLY A 137 -0.07 5.79 10.25
CA GLY A 137 -0.58 6.66 9.22
C GLY A 137 -1.85 7.39 9.57
N ILE A 138 -2.05 8.47 8.84
CA ILE A 138 -3.32 9.18 8.72
C ILE A 138 -3.62 9.34 7.23
N PHE A 139 -4.84 9.03 6.84
CA PHE A 139 -5.33 9.13 5.48
C PHE A 139 -6.67 9.83 5.48
N THR A 140 -6.84 10.83 4.61
CA THR A 140 -8.10 11.58 4.49
C THR A 140 -8.60 11.53 3.06
N THR A 141 -9.92 11.44 2.90
CA THR A 141 -10.60 11.55 1.62
C THR A 141 -11.68 12.60 1.71
N GLN A 142 -11.77 13.46 0.72
CA GLN A 142 -12.85 14.43 0.55
C GLN A 142 -13.50 14.20 -0.83
N PRO A 143 -14.63 13.52 -0.90
CA PRO A 143 -15.41 13.43 -2.13
C PRO A 143 -16.09 14.78 -2.37
N ALA A 144 -16.07 15.25 -3.62
CA ALA A 144 -16.77 16.46 -4.06
C ALA A 144 -16.50 17.74 -3.22
N PRO A 145 -15.22 18.10 -2.91
CA PRO A 145 -14.92 19.27 -2.08
C PRO A 145 -15.38 20.61 -2.69
N LEU A 146 -15.67 20.62 -3.99
CA LEU A 146 -16.14 21.78 -4.76
C LEU A 146 -17.60 21.67 -5.21
N ALA A 147 -18.36 20.70 -4.67
CA ALA A 147 -19.76 20.48 -5.05
C ALA A 147 -20.59 21.76 -4.92
N GLY A 148 -21.35 22.09 -5.98
CA GLY A 148 -22.19 23.26 -6.05
C GLY A 148 -21.44 24.60 -6.20
N LYS A 149 -20.09 24.59 -6.28
CA LYS A 149 -19.29 25.83 -6.38
C LYS A 149 -18.78 26.11 -7.79
N THR A 150 -18.62 25.10 -8.64
CA THR A 150 -17.90 25.20 -9.92
C THR A 150 -18.72 24.76 -11.13
N GLY A 151 -19.99 24.40 -10.94
CA GLY A 151 -20.90 24.08 -12.05
C GLY A 151 -20.67 22.75 -12.73
N GLY A 152 -20.63 21.67 -11.99
CA GLY A 152 -20.86 20.33 -12.51
C GLY A 152 -19.62 19.46 -12.71
N TYR A 153 -18.58 19.85 -13.44
CA TYR A 153 -17.42 18.98 -13.73
C TYR A 153 -16.64 18.65 -12.44
N PHE A 154 -16.28 19.66 -11.66
CA PHE A 154 -15.54 19.49 -10.40
C PHE A 154 -16.42 19.04 -9.21
N ASP A 155 -17.73 18.91 -9.39
CA ASP A 155 -18.59 18.26 -8.38
C ASP A 155 -18.21 16.77 -8.17
N ARG A 156 -17.49 16.18 -9.13
CA ARG A 156 -16.96 14.82 -9.07
C ARG A 156 -15.52 14.72 -8.60
N LEU A 157 -14.89 15.88 -8.33
CA LEU A 157 -13.52 15.90 -7.81
C LEU A 157 -13.47 15.15 -6.50
N ARG A 158 -12.48 14.25 -6.37
CA ARG A 158 -12.10 13.61 -5.11
C ARG A 158 -10.68 14.04 -4.78
N THR A 159 -10.47 14.44 -3.56
CA THR A 159 -9.14 14.76 -3.06
C THR A 159 -8.76 13.87 -1.89
N GLU A 160 -7.49 13.55 -1.79
CA GLU A 160 -6.92 12.73 -0.73
C GLU A 160 -5.63 13.39 -0.23
N ALA A 161 -5.42 13.33 1.07
CA ALA A 161 -4.19 13.74 1.71
C ALA A 161 -3.81 12.71 2.75
N TYR A 162 -2.52 12.38 2.84
CA TYR A 162 -2.07 11.36 3.76
C TYR A 162 -0.64 11.57 4.23
N TYR A 163 -0.37 11.03 5.41
CA TYR A 163 0.97 10.89 5.95
C TYR A 163 1.14 9.48 6.48
N PHE A 164 2.23 8.81 6.06
CA PHE A 164 2.64 7.51 6.57
C PHE A 164 4.04 7.60 7.17
N SER A 165 4.28 6.82 8.22
CA SER A 165 5.59 6.68 8.85
C SER A 165 5.95 5.21 9.00
N LEU A 166 7.03 4.80 8.37
CA LEU A 166 7.61 3.46 8.50
C LEU A 166 8.89 3.55 9.34
N ARG A 167 9.01 2.71 10.35
CA ARG A 167 10.24 2.51 11.13
C ARG A 167 10.64 1.06 11.10
N GLU A 168 11.90 0.81 10.80
CA GLU A 168 12.43 -0.55 10.67
C GLU A 168 13.78 -0.70 11.36
N LYS A 169 13.99 -1.86 12.00
CA LYS A 169 15.26 -2.31 12.56
C LYS A 169 15.49 -3.77 12.22
N SER A 170 16.72 -4.13 11.93
CA SER A 170 17.17 -5.51 11.71
C SER A 170 18.65 -5.61 12.05
N ASP A 171 19.25 -6.78 11.89
CA ASP A 171 20.68 -7.00 12.11
C ASP A 171 21.54 -6.13 11.19
N THR A 172 21.06 -5.77 10.00
CA THR A 172 21.77 -4.92 9.03
C THR A 172 21.25 -3.49 8.95
N ILE A 173 19.99 -3.26 9.35
CA ILE A 173 19.37 -1.94 9.44
C ILE A 173 19.27 -1.58 10.91
N LEU A 174 20.26 -0.86 11.44
CA LEU A 174 20.31 -0.50 12.85
C LEU A 174 19.18 0.45 13.24
N ASP A 175 18.84 1.40 12.36
CA ASP A 175 17.67 2.28 12.47
C ASP A 175 17.32 2.85 11.09
N SER A 176 16.04 2.75 10.73
CA SER A 176 15.51 3.37 9.52
C SER A 176 14.14 3.98 9.82
N SER A 177 13.96 5.22 9.40
CA SER A 177 12.69 5.92 9.48
C SER A 177 12.37 6.58 8.15
N ILE A 178 11.16 6.39 7.63
CA ILE A 178 10.67 7.03 6.41
C ILE A 178 9.32 7.67 6.72
N GLY A 179 9.26 9.00 6.67
CA GLY A 179 8.03 9.78 6.64
C GLY A 179 7.61 10.03 5.20
N THR A 180 6.38 9.73 4.85
CA THR A 180 5.81 9.85 3.51
C THR A 180 4.59 10.74 3.55
N LEU A 181 4.64 11.88 2.87
CA LEU A 181 3.51 12.82 2.69
C LEU A 181 3.02 12.72 1.24
N GLY A 182 1.71 12.59 1.04
CA GLY A 182 1.14 12.58 -0.31
C GLY A 182 -0.17 13.35 -0.42
N LEU A 183 -0.40 13.87 -1.62
CA LEU A 183 -1.63 14.53 -2.02
C LEU A 183 -2.07 13.95 -3.36
N ARG A 184 -3.38 13.68 -3.49
CA ARG A 184 -3.98 13.16 -4.72
C ARG A 184 -5.28 13.87 -5.03
N ALA A 185 -5.54 14.09 -6.31
CA ALA A 185 -6.81 14.58 -6.82
C ALA A 185 -7.22 13.77 -8.06
N GLU A 186 -8.49 13.37 -8.12
CA GLU A 186 -9.03 12.65 -9.27
C GLU A 186 -10.42 13.16 -9.66
N VAL A 187 -10.69 13.14 -10.97
CA VAL A 187 -12.05 13.20 -11.53
C VAL A 187 -12.23 11.94 -12.36
N ARG A 188 -13.15 11.07 -11.97
CA ARG A 188 -13.36 9.76 -12.60
C ARG A 188 -13.95 9.88 -13.99
N ALA A 189 -13.57 8.94 -14.87
CA ALA A 189 -14.02 8.82 -16.23
C ALA A 189 -15.57 8.73 -16.34
N GLN A 190 -16.14 9.52 -17.26
CA GLN A 190 -17.53 9.45 -17.67
C GLN A 190 -17.66 9.64 -19.19
N PRO A 191 -18.65 9.00 -19.85
CA PRO A 191 -18.86 9.14 -21.27
C PRO A 191 -19.04 10.61 -21.70
N GLY A 192 -18.33 11.02 -22.78
CA GLY A 192 -18.38 12.36 -23.35
C GLY A 192 -17.59 13.39 -22.55
N GLN A 193 -16.72 12.98 -21.60
CA GLN A 193 -16.01 13.93 -20.72
C GLN A 193 -14.54 13.57 -20.56
N PHE A 194 -13.77 14.60 -20.21
CA PHE A 194 -12.42 14.40 -19.69
C PHE A 194 -12.45 13.86 -18.26
N ASP A 195 -11.41 13.19 -17.91
CA ASP A 195 -11.07 12.74 -16.56
C ASP A 195 -9.58 12.93 -16.31
N PHE A 196 -9.18 13.01 -15.05
CA PHE A 196 -7.78 13.10 -14.70
C PHE A 196 -7.51 12.49 -13.33
N GLU A 197 -6.25 12.09 -13.11
CA GLU A 197 -5.66 11.80 -11.82
C GLU A 197 -4.31 12.47 -11.69
N VAL A 198 -4.04 13.11 -10.56
CA VAL A 198 -2.73 13.63 -10.19
C VAL A 198 -2.39 13.19 -8.79
N GLU A 199 -1.14 12.76 -8.57
CA GLU A 199 -0.64 12.41 -7.24
C GLU A 199 0.81 12.86 -7.10
N GLY A 200 1.11 13.51 -5.97
CA GLY A 200 2.47 13.88 -5.61
C GLY A 200 2.82 13.32 -4.23
N ILE A 201 4.01 12.71 -4.12
CA ILE A 201 4.48 12.03 -2.90
C ILE A 201 5.89 12.47 -2.58
N LEU A 202 6.13 12.83 -1.33
CA LEU A 202 7.45 13.20 -0.80
C LEU A 202 7.83 12.27 0.34
N GLN A 203 9.07 11.78 0.32
CA GLN A 203 9.63 10.94 1.38
C GLN A 203 10.86 11.59 1.99
N ARG A 204 10.92 11.58 3.30
CA ARG A 204 12.05 12.10 4.10
C ARG A 204 12.29 11.16 5.28
N GLY A 205 13.57 10.98 5.63
CA GLY A 205 13.92 10.15 6.78
C GLY A 205 15.40 9.90 6.91
N ASP A 206 15.73 8.99 7.81
CA ASP A 206 17.09 8.62 8.17
C ASP A 206 17.28 7.12 7.99
N ASN A 207 18.52 6.73 7.70
CA ASN A 207 18.90 5.34 7.53
C ASN A 207 20.30 5.11 8.13
N THR A 208 20.39 4.20 9.09
CA THR A 208 21.65 3.76 9.68
C THR A 208 21.81 2.26 9.41
N ARG A 209 22.84 1.89 8.68
CA ARG A 209 23.11 0.50 8.27
C ARG A 209 24.45 0.01 8.79
N LEU A 210 24.51 -1.27 9.09
CA LEU A 210 25.74 -2.01 9.37
C LEU A 210 26.19 -2.66 8.06
N ALA A 211 27.41 -2.32 7.60
CA ALA A 211 28.02 -2.97 6.46
C ALA A 211 28.65 -4.33 6.86
N ALA A 212 28.93 -5.16 5.87
CA ALA A 212 29.52 -6.49 6.10
C ALA A 212 30.91 -6.46 6.75
N ASP A 213 31.64 -5.35 6.61
CA ASP A 213 32.94 -5.10 7.25
C ASP A 213 32.82 -4.58 8.69
N GLY A 214 31.59 -4.46 9.22
CA GLY A 214 31.32 -3.91 10.56
C GLY A 214 31.30 -2.40 10.64
N SER A 215 31.50 -1.66 9.55
CA SER A 215 31.37 -0.21 9.54
C SER A 215 29.89 0.21 9.60
N VAL A 216 29.65 1.37 10.26
CA VAL A 216 28.31 1.95 10.36
C VAL A 216 28.18 3.11 9.37
N SER A 217 27.28 2.96 8.41
CA SER A 217 26.92 4.01 7.47
C SER A 217 25.65 4.72 7.94
N ARG A 218 25.66 6.05 7.95
CA ARG A 218 24.50 6.90 8.21
C ARG A 218 24.18 7.69 6.95
N GLY A 219 22.91 7.75 6.60
CA GLY A 219 22.45 8.47 5.41
C GLY A 219 21.03 8.97 5.56
N ASP A 220 20.72 9.99 4.77
CA ASP A 220 19.37 10.54 4.68
C ASP A 220 18.55 9.77 3.64
N HIS A 221 17.26 9.60 3.90
CA HIS A 221 16.29 9.21 2.87
C HIS A 221 15.60 10.46 2.33
N ARG A 222 15.68 10.68 1.01
CA ARG A 222 15.06 11.83 0.35
C ARG A 222 14.59 11.42 -1.03
N ALA A 223 13.31 11.09 -1.16
CA ALA A 223 12.73 10.60 -2.40
C ALA A 223 11.42 11.31 -2.73
N GLU A 224 11.03 11.24 -3.99
CA GLU A 224 9.80 11.83 -4.49
C GLU A 224 9.18 10.97 -5.61
N TYR A 225 7.87 11.12 -5.75
CA TYR A 225 7.10 10.49 -6.81
C TYR A 225 6.02 11.43 -7.29
N ALA A 226 5.76 11.44 -8.59
CA ALA A 226 4.68 12.18 -9.22
C ALA A 226 3.96 11.31 -10.25
N PHE A 227 2.65 11.39 -10.25
CA PHE A 227 1.76 10.74 -11.22
C PHE A 227 0.84 11.76 -11.85
N PHE A 228 0.62 11.63 -13.14
CA PHE A 228 -0.35 12.39 -13.90
C PHE A 228 -1.02 11.50 -14.93
N GLU A 229 -2.34 11.44 -14.94
CA GLU A 229 -3.14 10.84 -15.99
C GLU A 229 -4.18 11.86 -16.49
N LEU A 230 -4.37 11.94 -17.80
CA LEU A 230 -5.44 12.68 -18.45
C LEU A 230 -6.14 11.76 -19.44
N GLY A 231 -7.43 11.56 -19.32
CA GLY A 231 -8.23 10.71 -20.17
C GLY A 231 -9.42 11.45 -20.81
N TYR A 232 -9.89 10.93 -21.93
CA TYR A 232 -11.16 11.29 -22.52
C TYR A 232 -11.95 10.05 -22.88
N SER A 233 -13.16 9.97 -22.36
CA SER A 233 -14.09 8.86 -22.66
C SER A 233 -15.10 9.29 -23.71
N PHE A 234 -15.14 8.59 -24.86
CA PHE A 234 -16.09 8.87 -25.92
C PHE A 234 -17.47 8.35 -25.56
N ALA A 235 -18.52 9.11 -25.87
CA ALA A 235 -19.92 8.72 -25.69
C ALA A 235 -20.39 7.82 -26.85
N VAL A 236 -19.69 6.69 -27.06
CA VAL A 236 -19.97 5.71 -28.11
C VAL A 236 -20.24 4.32 -27.51
N PRO A 237 -21.00 3.42 -28.21
CA PRO A 237 -21.31 2.10 -27.67
C PRO A 237 -20.09 1.24 -27.28
N SER A 238 -18.97 1.42 -27.98
CA SER A 238 -17.69 0.73 -27.70
C SER A 238 -17.01 1.17 -26.40
N ARG A 239 -17.51 2.23 -25.76
CA ARG A 239 -16.90 2.82 -24.52
C ARG A 239 -15.41 3.13 -24.69
N LEU A 240 -15.02 3.61 -25.88
CA LEU A 240 -13.64 3.98 -26.17
C LEU A 240 -13.19 5.07 -25.19
N ARG A 241 -12.05 4.87 -24.54
CA ARG A 241 -11.32 5.86 -23.75
C ARG A 241 -9.88 5.95 -24.25
N VAL A 242 -9.40 7.16 -24.45
CA VAL A 242 -8.00 7.45 -24.75
C VAL A 242 -7.42 8.18 -23.56
N LEU A 243 -6.24 7.78 -23.10
CA LEU A 243 -5.55 8.37 -21.97
C LEU A 243 -4.09 8.63 -22.27
N PHE A 244 -3.52 9.59 -21.56
CA PHE A 244 -2.13 9.90 -21.48
C PHE A 244 -1.70 9.82 -20.01
N GLU A 245 -0.60 9.12 -19.72
CA GLU A 245 -0.10 8.86 -18.38
C GLU A 245 1.39 9.17 -18.29
N ILE A 246 1.81 9.77 -17.18
CA ILE A 246 3.22 9.97 -16.83
C ILE A 246 3.41 9.53 -15.39
N ASP A 247 4.39 8.66 -15.18
CA ASP A 247 4.95 8.28 -13.89
C ASP A 247 6.38 8.78 -13.75
N TYR A 248 6.68 9.40 -12.62
CA TYR A 248 8.03 9.78 -12.24
C TYR A 248 8.31 9.30 -10.82
N GLY A 249 9.40 8.57 -10.62
CA GLY A 249 9.92 8.19 -9.31
C GLY A 249 11.41 8.47 -9.23
N SER A 250 11.86 9.10 -8.14
CA SER A 250 13.29 9.35 -7.94
C SER A 250 14.06 8.04 -7.76
N GLY A 251 15.27 7.99 -8.31
CA GLY A 251 16.26 6.93 -8.14
C GLY A 251 17.47 7.42 -7.35
N ASN A 252 18.40 6.51 -7.02
CA ASN A 252 19.64 6.87 -6.34
C ASN A 252 20.61 7.55 -7.32
N ASP A 253 21.24 8.63 -6.88
CA ASP A 253 22.35 9.27 -7.58
C ASP A 253 23.69 8.70 -7.06
N LEU A 254 24.56 8.29 -8.00
CA LEU A 254 25.91 7.81 -7.69
C LEU A 254 26.80 8.91 -7.08
N GLY A 255 26.48 10.19 -7.34
CA GLY A 255 27.17 11.35 -6.77
C GLY A 255 26.84 11.61 -5.29
N THR A 256 25.81 10.98 -4.74
CA THR A 256 25.35 11.17 -3.36
C THR A 256 25.27 9.83 -2.59
N PRO A 257 26.38 9.08 -2.41
CA PRO A 257 26.34 7.70 -1.89
C PRO A 257 25.79 7.57 -0.46
N GLN A 258 25.79 8.66 0.33
CA GLN A 258 25.22 8.69 1.68
C GLN A 258 23.71 9.01 1.70
N ARG A 259 23.12 9.38 0.56
CA ARG A 259 21.71 9.69 0.45
C ARG A 259 20.98 8.57 -0.28
N GLN A 260 19.89 8.13 0.28
CA GLN A 260 18.98 7.21 -0.39
C GLN A 260 17.87 8.02 -1.08
N GLU A 261 17.90 8.09 -2.40
CA GLU A 261 16.99 8.90 -3.19
C GLU A 261 15.98 8.04 -3.97
N ARG A 262 16.13 6.72 -3.92
CA ARG A 262 15.17 5.80 -4.54
C ARG A 262 13.84 5.84 -3.77
N PHE A 263 12.75 6.09 -4.50
CA PHE A 263 11.40 6.08 -3.97
C PHE A 263 11.05 4.71 -3.35
N ASN A 264 10.49 4.73 -2.14
CA ASN A 264 10.06 3.54 -1.41
C ASN A 264 8.54 3.38 -1.54
N GLN A 265 8.09 2.30 -2.15
CA GLN A 265 6.68 1.99 -2.37
C GLN A 265 5.94 1.53 -1.10
N LEU A 266 6.61 1.45 0.04
CA LEU A 266 6.07 0.93 1.29
C LEU A 266 5.41 -0.45 1.09
N PHE A 267 4.10 -0.51 1.15
CA PHE A 267 3.27 -1.73 1.04
C PHE A 267 2.32 -1.66 -0.15
N GLY A 268 2.67 -0.90 -1.18
CA GLY A 268 1.83 -0.68 -2.35
C GLY A 268 1.76 -1.86 -3.32
N VAL A 269 0.95 -1.67 -4.35
CA VAL A 269 0.89 -2.56 -5.52
C VAL A 269 2.00 -2.16 -6.49
N THR A 270 2.93 -3.06 -6.77
CA THR A 270 4.03 -2.80 -7.70
C THR A 270 3.58 -2.87 -9.16
N ALA A 271 2.71 -3.83 -9.50
CA ALA A 271 2.16 -3.96 -10.84
C ALA A 271 0.97 -3.03 -11.04
N PHE A 272 0.90 -2.36 -12.18
CA PHE A 272 -0.16 -1.45 -12.62
C PHE A 272 -0.31 -0.12 -11.86
N ALA A 273 0.22 0.00 -10.65
CA ALA A 273 0.16 1.27 -9.90
C ALA A 273 1.35 2.20 -10.21
N TYR A 274 2.40 1.66 -10.84
CA TYR A 274 3.61 2.36 -11.27
C TYR A 274 3.92 2.04 -12.73
N GLY A 275 2.89 2.12 -13.58
CA GLY A 275 2.94 1.76 -14.99
C GLY A 275 2.68 0.27 -15.25
N PRO A 276 2.33 -0.07 -16.51
CA PRO A 276 1.89 -1.42 -16.89
C PRO A 276 2.99 -2.49 -16.80
N THR A 277 4.25 -2.10 -16.76
CA THR A 277 5.40 -3.01 -16.75
C THR A 277 5.89 -3.37 -15.36
N GLY A 278 5.45 -2.65 -14.31
CA GLY A 278 5.87 -2.90 -12.93
C GLY A 278 7.37 -2.69 -12.66
N PHE A 279 8.09 -1.92 -13.50
CA PHE A 279 9.53 -1.70 -13.36
C PHE A 279 9.96 -0.99 -12.08
N TYR A 280 9.04 -0.25 -11.45
CA TYR A 280 9.29 0.36 -10.15
C TYR A 280 8.94 -0.62 -9.04
N GLY A 281 9.84 -1.38 -8.52
CA GLY A 281 9.53 -2.24 -7.40
C GLY A 281 10.27 -3.55 -7.36
N VAL A 282 11.29 -3.64 -8.18
CA VAL A 282 12.23 -4.77 -8.12
C VAL A 282 13.49 -4.35 -7.38
#